data_4ceebb5b1cfc8010f5b39206b3c48781
#
_entry.id   4ceebb5b1cfc8010f5b39206b3c48781
#
_cell.length_a   1.000
_cell.length_b   1.000
_cell.length_c   1.000
_cell.angle_alpha   90.00
_cell.angle_beta   90.00
_cell.angle_gamma   90.00
#
_symmetry.space_group_name_H-M   'P 1'
#
loop_
_entity.id
_entity.type
_entity.pdbx_description
1 polymer ?
#
loop_
_entity_poly.entity_id
_entity_poly.type
_entity_poly.pdbx_seq_one_letter_code
_entity_poly.pdbx_strand_id
1 'polypeptide(L)'
;AKENRQETIVLIDGAQAVSHMNVDVQELGCDLYAFSGHKLYAPTGIGALWGKRELLEKLPPWMGGGEMIKEVTFEKTVYNDIPFKYEAGTPNIGGAVGLAAAIRYVSGLGLDNIAAHEQKLTDMAVEGLKAMPRLTVLAPDVPHSAVVSVLAEGVHHYDLGTLLDQMGIAVRTGHHCCQPLMCAL
;
A
#
# COMPACT_ATOMS: atom_id res chain seq x y z
N ALA A 1 -16.10 -10.35 5.95
CA ALA A 1 -16.09 -11.40 4.91
C ALA A 1 -16.09 -12.81 5.52
N LYS A 2 -15.29 -13.06 6.57
CA LYS A 2 -15.19 -14.38 7.22
C LYS A 2 -16.40 -14.79 8.05
N GLU A 3 -17.15 -13.84 8.56
CA GLU A 3 -18.38 -14.12 9.34
C GLU A 3 -19.43 -14.87 8.52
N ASN A 4 -19.38 -14.75 7.20
CA ASN A 4 -20.37 -15.35 6.30
C ASN A 4 -19.89 -16.61 5.55
N ARG A 5 -18.56 -16.92 5.54
CA ARG A 5 -17.99 -18.09 4.86
C ARG A 5 -16.66 -18.48 5.50
N GLN A 6 -16.61 -19.62 6.17
CA GLN A 6 -15.39 -20.16 6.81
C GLN A 6 -14.21 -20.41 5.82
N GLU A 7 -14.48 -20.51 4.53
CA GLU A 7 -13.48 -20.79 3.49
C GLU A 7 -12.99 -19.56 2.71
N THR A 8 -13.48 -18.37 3.05
CA THR A 8 -13.07 -17.14 2.34
C THR A 8 -11.67 -16.75 2.78
N ILE A 9 -10.74 -16.70 1.83
CA ILE A 9 -9.41 -16.15 2.02
C ILE A 9 -9.50 -14.61 1.92
N VAL A 10 -8.95 -13.92 2.93
CA VAL A 10 -8.93 -12.46 3.00
C VAL A 10 -7.50 -11.98 2.79
N LEU A 11 -7.27 -11.32 1.64
CA LEU A 11 -6.03 -10.59 1.35
C LEU A 11 -6.30 -9.10 1.52
N ILE A 12 -5.43 -8.43 2.26
CA ILE A 12 -5.45 -6.97 2.43
C ILE A 12 -4.27 -6.36 1.66
N ASP A 13 -4.57 -5.44 0.77
CA ASP A 13 -3.58 -4.52 0.21
C ASP A 13 -3.34 -3.38 1.20
N GLY A 14 -2.23 -3.46 1.92
CA GLY A 14 -1.82 -2.47 2.92
C GLY A 14 -0.82 -1.45 2.41
N ALA A 15 -0.66 -1.30 1.09
CA ALA A 15 0.35 -0.44 0.51
C ALA A 15 0.26 1.03 0.95
N GLN A 16 -0.92 1.51 1.30
CA GLN A 16 -1.14 2.87 1.83
C GLN A 16 -1.23 2.94 3.37
N ALA A 17 -1.14 1.81 4.08
CA ALA A 17 -1.28 1.81 5.53
C ALA A 17 0.05 1.81 6.29
N VAL A 18 1.02 1.03 5.81
CA VAL A 18 2.26 0.71 6.56
C VAL A 18 3.16 1.90 6.90
N SER A 19 3.02 3.04 6.21
CA SER A 19 3.75 4.27 6.50
C SER A 19 3.01 5.24 7.41
N HIS A 20 1.72 5.00 7.66
CA HIS A 20 0.83 5.96 8.31
C HIS A 20 0.26 5.47 9.65
N MET A 21 0.21 4.16 9.86
CA MET A 21 -0.40 3.57 11.06
C MET A 21 0.26 2.25 11.45
N ASN A 22 0.11 1.88 12.72
CA ASN A 22 0.49 0.55 13.18
C ASN A 22 -0.42 -0.52 12.54
N VAL A 23 0.19 -1.58 12.04
CA VAL A 23 -0.51 -2.70 11.43
C VAL A 23 -0.14 -3.98 12.17
N ASP A 24 -1.12 -4.60 12.81
CA ASP A 24 -1.02 -5.94 13.35
C ASP A 24 -1.88 -6.90 12.52
N VAL A 25 -1.23 -7.78 11.78
CA VAL A 25 -1.90 -8.74 10.89
C VAL A 25 -2.71 -9.79 11.65
N GLN A 26 -2.36 -10.05 12.91
CA GLN A 26 -3.11 -10.99 13.77
C GLN A 26 -4.40 -10.33 14.26
N GLU A 27 -4.35 -9.08 14.70
CA GLU A 27 -5.52 -8.31 15.09
C GLU A 27 -6.47 -8.08 13.91
N LEU A 28 -5.93 -7.78 12.72
CA LEU A 28 -6.71 -7.66 11.48
C LEU A 28 -7.40 -8.98 11.09
N GLY A 29 -6.89 -10.12 11.55
CA GLY A 29 -7.44 -11.43 11.25
C GLY A 29 -7.40 -11.81 9.76
N CYS A 30 -6.56 -11.16 8.95
CA CYS A 30 -6.39 -11.47 7.53
C CYS A 30 -5.60 -12.76 7.32
N ASP A 31 -5.65 -13.29 6.10
CA ASP A 31 -4.91 -14.49 5.72
C ASP A 31 -3.64 -14.15 4.94
N LEU A 32 -3.69 -13.04 4.20
CA LEU A 32 -2.58 -12.46 3.44
C LEU A 32 -2.58 -10.95 3.62
N TYR A 33 -1.40 -10.35 3.67
CA TYR A 33 -1.21 -8.90 3.73
C TYR A 33 -0.04 -8.50 2.84
N ALA A 34 -0.25 -7.55 1.93
CA ALA A 34 0.77 -7.11 0.98
C ALA A 34 1.05 -5.61 1.12
N PHE A 35 2.31 -5.22 0.94
CA PHE A 35 2.67 -3.81 0.80
C PHE A 35 3.88 -3.61 -0.11
N SER A 36 4.04 -2.38 -0.60
CA SER A 36 5.15 -1.98 -1.47
C SER A 36 6.12 -1.07 -0.73
N GLY A 37 7.41 -1.38 -0.81
CA GLY A 37 8.45 -0.67 -0.07
C GLY A 37 8.58 0.81 -0.43
N HIS A 38 8.37 1.18 -1.71
CA HIS A 38 8.51 2.59 -2.12
C HIS A 38 7.48 3.52 -1.46
N LYS A 39 6.36 3.00 -0.96
CA LYS A 39 5.39 3.77 -0.16
C LYS A 39 5.76 3.84 1.32
N LEU A 40 6.79 3.10 1.74
CA LEU A 40 7.39 3.12 3.08
C LEU A 40 8.81 3.71 3.03
N TYR A 41 9.05 4.68 2.13
CA TYR A 41 10.34 5.39 1.96
C TYR A 41 11.52 4.49 1.54
N ALA A 42 11.27 3.24 1.14
CA ALA A 42 12.27 2.33 0.63
C ALA A 42 12.50 2.53 -0.89
N PRO A 43 13.55 1.94 -1.46
CA PRO A 43 13.73 1.90 -2.92
C PRO A 43 12.55 1.25 -3.64
N THR A 44 12.39 1.57 -4.93
CA THR A 44 11.45 0.89 -5.82
C THR A 44 11.86 -0.57 -6.06
N GLY A 45 10.91 -1.42 -6.48
CA GLY A 45 11.18 -2.81 -6.85
C GLY A 45 11.33 -3.77 -5.66
N ILE A 46 10.92 -3.36 -4.46
CA ILE A 46 10.85 -4.21 -3.27
C ILE A 46 9.49 -4.04 -2.58
N GLY A 47 9.01 -5.11 -1.98
CA GLY A 47 7.81 -5.14 -1.16
C GLY A 47 7.79 -6.42 -0.34
N ALA A 48 6.72 -6.65 0.39
CA ALA A 48 6.54 -7.88 1.14
C ALA A 48 5.09 -8.38 1.07
N LEU A 49 4.95 -9.70 1.07
CA LEU A 49 3.71 -10.41 1.29
C LEU A 49 3.85 -11.23 2.57
N TRP A 50 3.04 -10.91 3.56
CA TRP A 50 2.83 -11.76 4.71
C TRP A 50 1.68 -12.71 4.45
N GLY A 51 1.77 -13.94 4.95
CA GLY A 51 0.68 -14.91 4.85
C GLY A 51 0.71 -15.93 5.98
N LYS A 52 -0.48 -16.45 6.32
CA LYS A 52 -0.59 -17.57 7.27
C LYS A 52 0.16 -18.79 6.73
N ARG A 53 0.96 -19.43 7.59
CA ARG A 53 1.81 -20.56 7.22
C ARG A 53 1.03 -21.65 6.49
N GLU A 54 -0.10 -22.07 7.05
CA GLU A 54 -0.92 -23.16 6.51
C GLU A 54 -1.46 -22.84 5.11
N LEU A 55 -1.70 -21.56 4.83
CA LEU A 55 -2.13 -21.10 3.52
C LEU A 55 -0.97 -21.08 2.53
N LEU A 56 0.17 -20.54 2.92
CA LEU A 56 1.36 -20.50 2.08
C LEU A 56 1.89 -21.90 1.75
N GLU A 57 1.78 -22.85 2.65
CA GLU A 57 2.14 -24.25 2.39
C GLU A 57 1.25 -24.89 1.31
N LYS A 58 -0.04 -24.55 1.29
CA LYS A 58 -1.03 -25.11 0.33
C LYS A 58 -1.01 -24.44 -1.03
N LEU A 59 -0.76 -23.13 -1.08
CA LEU A 59 -0.77 -22.39 -2.34
C LEU A 59 0.39 -22.82 -3.24
N PRO A 60 0.19 -22.90 -4.57
CA PRO A 60 1.28 -23.16 -5.50
C PRO A 60 2.24 -21.95 -5.57
N PRO A 61 3.48 -22.13 -6.02
CA PRO A 61 4.36 -21.00 -6.32
C PRO A 61 3.79 -20.19 -7.50
N TRP A 62 4.08 -18.90 -7.51
CA TRP A 62 3.65 -18.00 -8.60
C TRP A 62 4.59 -18.04 -9.81
N MET A 63 5.89 -18.10 -9.58
CA MET A 63 6.93 -18.09 -10.61
C MET A 63 7.89 -19.25 -10.39
N GLY A 64 8.48 -19.76 -11.49
CA GLY A 64 9.58 -20.71 -11.46
C GLY A 64 10.93 -20.03 -11.60
N GLY A 65 11.97 -20.63 -11.02
CA GLY A 65 13.35 -20.13 -11.12
C GLY A 65 14.29 -20.84 -10.15
N GLY A 66 15.52 -20.38 -10.08
CA GLY A 66 16.49 -20.87 -9.11
C GLY A 66 16.04 -20.63 -7.67
N GLU A 67 16.60 -21.36 -6.72
CA GLU A 67 16.37 -21.28 -5.26
C GLU A 67 14.97 -21.72 -4.78
N MET A 68 13.92 -21.60 -5.60
CA MET A 68 12.54 -21.94 -5.22
C MET A 68 12.20 -23.42 -5.40
N ILE A 69 13.12 -24.24 -5.90
CA ILE A 69 12.99 -25.66 -6.16
C ILE A 69 13.95 -26.49 -5.30
N LYS A 70 13.55 -27.70 -4.92
CA LYS A 70 14.43 -28.73 -4.30
C LYS A 70 14.97 -29.71 -5.35
N GLU A 71 14.11 -30.12 -6.27
CA GLU A 71 14.42 -31.11 -7.29
C GLU A 71 13.60 -30.84 -8.55
N VAL A 72 14.22 -30.97 -9.71
CA VAL A 72 13.55 -30.89 -11.01
C VAL A 72 14.01 -32.06 -11.88
N THR A 73 13.03 -32.79 -12.41
CA THR A 73 13.23 -33.80 -13.46
C THR A 73 12.34 -33.44 -14.64
N PHE A 74 12.41 -34.22 -15.72
CA PHE A 74 11.49 -34.05 -16.86
C PHE A 74 10.04 -34.35 -16.48
N GLU A 75 9.82 -35.20 -15.49
CA GLU A 75 8.49 -35.69 -15.07
C GLU A 75 7.93 -34.93 -13.87
N LYS A 76 8.81 -34.30 -13.04
CA LYS A 76 8.40 -33.78 -11.74
C LYS A 76 9.24 -32.59 -11.30
N THR A 77 8.57 -31.63 -10.67
CA THR A 77 9.21 -30.54 -9.90
C THR A 77 8.80 -30.66 -8.43
N VAL A 78 9.79 -30.65 -7.54
CA VAL A 78 9.60 -30.52 -6.10
C VAL A 78 10.03 -29.12 -5.68
N TYR A 79 9.10 -28.38 -5.13
CA TYR A 79 9.36 -26.99 -4.70
C TYR A 79 10.04 -26.95 -3.32
N ASN A 80 10.72 -25.86 -3.08
CA ASN A 80 11.36 -25.60 -1.79
C ASN A 80 10.32 -25.29 -0.70
N ASP A 81 10.76 -25.26 0.55
CA ASP A 81 9.92 -24.84 1.67
C ASP A 81 9.68 -23.34 1.64
N ILE A 82 8.66 -22.87 2.34
CA ILE A 82 8.44 -21.44 2.53
C ILE A 82 9.56 -20.85 3.42
N PRO A 83 10.00 -19.61 3.18
CA PRO A 83 9.52 -18.66 2.17
C PRO A 83 10.10 -18.89 0.76
N PHE A 84 11.16 -19.69 0.60
CA PHE A 84 11.90 -19.85 -0.66
C PHE A 84 11.04 -20.31 -1.84
N LYS A 85 9.97 -21.08 -1.59
CA LYS A 85 9.00 -21.47 -2.62
C LYS A 85 8.45 -20.29 -3.43
N TYR A 86 8.43 -19.09 -2.86
CA TYR A 86 7.92 -17.88 -3.48
C TYR A 86 9.02 -16.89 -3.92
N GLU A 87 10.28 -17.24 -3.70
CA GLU A 87 11.45 -16.40 -3.99
C GLU A 87 12.22 -16.96 -5.20
N ALA A 88 11.70 -16.70 -6.41
CA ALA A 88 12.28 -17.24 -7.64
C ALA A 88 13.46 -16.41 -8.15
N GLY A 89 14.63 -17.03 -8.22
CA GLY A 89 15.88 -16.43 -8.70
C GLY A 89 16.56 -15.54 -7.66
N THR A 90 17.62 -14.85 -8.08
CA THR A 90 18.37 -13.93 -7.20
C THR A 90 17.48 -12.78 -6.73
N PRO A 91 17.29 -12.60 -5.41
CA PRO A 91 16.39 -11.56 -4.89
C PRO A 91 16.97 -10.15 -5.09
N ASN A 92 16.14 -9.13 -4.97
CA ASN A 92 16.55 -7.73 -4.94
C ASN A 92 17.24 -7.41 -3.60
N ILE A 93 18.51 -7.80 -3.46
CA ILE A 93 19.29 -7.66 -2.22
C ILE A 93 19.40 -6.19 -1.81
N GLY A 94 19.74 -5.30 -2.74
CA GLY A 94 19.86 -3.86 -2.47
C GLY A 94 18.53 -3.26 -2.00
N GLY A 95 17.42 -3.65 -2.62
CA GLY A 95 16.08 -3.25 -2.21
C GLY A 95 15.73 -3.74 -0.80
N ALA A 96 16.08 -4.98 -0.46
CA ALA A 96 15.82 -5.54 0.87
C ALA A 96 16.59 -4.80 1.98
N VAL A 97 17.86 -4.47 1.75
CA VAL A 97 18.68 -3.67 2.68
C VAL A 97 18.08 -2.25 2.82
N GLY A 98 17.67 -1.64 1.71
CA GLY A 98 17.01 -0.33 1.71
C GLY A 98 15.66 -0.35 2.45
N LEU A 99 14.85 -1.38 2.25
CA LEU A 99 13.58 -1.56 2.98
C LEU A 99 13.82 -1.70 4.49
N ALA A 100 14.81 -2.49 4.89
CA ALA A 100 15.18 -2.63 6.30
C ALA A 100 15.63 -1.29 6.92
N ALA A 101 16.36 -0.45 6.17
CA ALA A 101 16.74 0.89 6.61
C ALA A 101 15.52 1.80 6.78
N ALA A 102 14.59 1.79 5.81
CA ALA A 102 13.35 2.56 5.85
C ALA A 102 12.48 2.17 7.05
N ILE A 103 12.30 0.86 7.29
CA ILE A 103 11.55 0.36 8.45
C ILE A 103 12.17 0.87 9.77
N ARG A 104 13.50 0.78 9.92
CA ARG A 104 14.17 1.30 11.11
C ARG A 104 13.98 2.81 11.30
N TYR A 105 14.04 3.57 10.21
CA TYR A 105 13.82 5.01 10.24
C TYR A 105 12.40 5.36 10.70
N VAL A 106 11.38 4.79 10.09
CA VAL A 106 9.97 5.02 10.43
C VAL A 106 9.67 4.55 11.87
N SER A 107 10.19 3.38 12.26
CA SER A 107 10.04 2.88 13.64
C SER A 107 10.71 3.80 14.66
N GLY A 108 11.84 4.42 14.30
CA GLY A 108 12.53 5.39 15.16
C GLY A 108 11.77 6.69 15.37
N LEU A 109 10.96 7.12 14.38
CA LEU A 109 10.04 8.27 14.53
C LEU A 109 8.81 7.88 15.38
N GLY A 110 8.37 6.64 15.27
CA GLY A 110 7.15 6.11 15.88
C GLY A 110 5.92 6.37 15.02
N LEU A 111 5.23 5.29 14.64
CA LEU A 111 4.03 5.40 13.78
C LEU A 111 2.90 6.19 14.43
N ASP A 112 2.74 6.14 15.74
CA ASP A 112 1.73 6.95 16.45
C ASP A 112 2.03 8.45 16.34
N ASN A 113 3.31 8.85 16.39
CA ASN A 113 3.72 10.24 16.19
C ASN A 113 3.47 10.70 14.76
N ILE A 114 3.75 9.84 13.79
CA ILE A 114 3.48 10.09 12.36
C ILE A 114 1.97 10.28 12.18
N ALA A 115 1.16 9.34 12.65
CA ALA A 115 -0.30 9.40 12.54
C ALA A 115 -0.88 10.67 13.15
N ALA A 116 -0.43 11.04 14.35
CA ALA A 116 -0.90 12.26 15.02
C ALA A 116 -0.51 13.54 14.27
N HIS A 117 0.69 13.59 13.68
CA HIS A 117 1.14 14.71 12.87
C HIS A 117 0.33 14.83 11.57
N GLU A 118 0.15 13.72 10.87
CA GLU A 118 -0.61 13.66 9.63
C GLU A 118 -2.09 14.00 9.85
N GLN A 119 -2.69 13.52 10.93
CA GLN A 119 -4.08 13.86 11.28
C GLN A 119 -4.26 15.37 11.45
N LYS A 120 -3.35 16.02 12.17
CA LYS A 120 -3.39 17.47 12.35
C LYS A 120 -3.33 18.22 11.01
N LEU A 121 -2.44 17.80 10.10
CA LEU A 121 -2.32 18.43 8.78
C LEU A 121 -3.56 18.15 7.91
N THR A 122 -4.11 16.95 7.99
CA THR A 122 -5.30 16.54 7.27
C THR A 122 -6.52 17.35 7.72
N ASP A 123 -6.72 17.52 9.03
CA ASP A 123 -7.80 18.33 9.58
C ASP A 123 -7.71 19.79 9.13
N MET A 124 -6.51 20.38 9.17
CA MET A 124 -6.27 21.72 8.65
C MET A 124 -6.59 21.84 7.16
N ALA A 125 -6.18 20.85 6.37
CA ALA A 125 -6.43 20.83 4.91
C ALA A 125 -7.93 20.69 4.62
N VAL A 126 -8.62 19.75 5.25
CA VAL A 126 -10.07 19.54 5.07
C VAL A 126 -10.86 20.78 5.47
N GLU A 127 -10.57 21.38 6.63
CA GLU A 127 -11.25 22.59 7.10
C GLU A 127 -11.01 23.75 6.13
N GLY A 128 -9.77 24.01 5.73
CA GLY A 128 -9.44 25.09 4.83
C GLY A 128 -10.05 24.93 3.44
N LEU A 129 -10.03 23.71 2.90
CA LEU A 129 -10.58 23.41 1.57
C LEU A 129 -12.12 23.46 1.55
N LYS A 130 -12.79 23.01 2.63
CA LYS A 130 -14.27 23.15 2.79
C LYS A 130 -14.72 24.60 2.79
N ALA A 131 -13.90 25.52 3.25
CA ALA A 131 -14.22 26.94 3.27
C ALA A 131 -14.06 27.62 1.90
N MET A 132 -13.44 26.97 0.92
CA MET A 132 -13.21 27.55 -0.40
C MET A 132 -14.43 27.32 -1.33
N PRO A 133 -15.01 28.40 -1.89
CA PRO A 133 -16.08 28.24 -2.89
C PRO A 133 -15.54 27.51 -4.13
N ARG A 134 -16.37 26.71 -4.77
CA ARG A 134 -16.05 25.94 -5.97
C ARG A 134 -15.09 24.76 -5.77
N LEU A 135 -14.72 24.44 -4.52
CA LEU A 135 -14.03 23.19 -4.18
C LEU A 135 -14.98 22.23 -3.45
N THR A 136 -14.92 20.99 -3.81
CA THR A 136 -15.61 19.89 -3.11
C THR A 136 -14.59 18.93 -2.55
N VAL A 137 -14.51 18.82 -1.24
CA VAL A 137 -13.72 17.78 -0.58
C VAL A 137 -14.51 16.49 -0.61
N LEU A 138 -13.89 15.41 -1.10
CA LEU A 138 -14.53 14.10 -1.13
C LEU A 138 -14.55 13.47 0.27
N ALA A 139 -15.71 12.95 0.65
CA ALA A 139 -15.94 12.28 1.94
C ALA A 139 -15.43 13.08 3.17
N PRO A 140 -15.80 14.37 3.32
CA PRO A 140 -15.18 15.29 4.28
C PRO A 140 -15.48 14.95 5.77
N ASP A 141 -16.47 14.10 6.01
CA ASP A 141 -16.97 13.79 7.36
C ASP A 141 -16.57 12.37 7.83
N VAL A 142 -15.69 11.70 7.09
CA VAL A 142 -15.11 10.41 7.49
C VAL A 142 -13.64 10.59 7.85
N PRO A 143 -13.08 9.72 8.72
CA PRO A 143 -11.65 9.74 9.01
C PRO A 143 -10.82 9.60 7.75
N HIS A 144 -9.91 10.53 7.51
CA HIS A 144 -8.94 10.46 6.42
C HIS A 144 -7.64 9.84 6.93
N SER A 145 -6.99 9.02 6.08
CA SER A 145 -5.54 8.85 6.16
C SER A 145 -4.89 10.16 5.64
N ALA A 146 -3.57 10.24 5.56
CA ALA A 146 -2.86 11.44 5.09
C ALA A 146 -3.13 11.83 3.61
N VAL A 147 -4.36 11.61 3.11
CA VAL A 147 -4.79 11.92 1.74
C VAL A 147 -6.10 12.68 1.76
N VAL A 148 -6.14 13.84 1.11
CA VAL A 148 -7.35 14.65 0.92
C VAL A 148 -7.59 14.79 -0.58
N SER A 149 -8.74 14.31 -1.05
CA SER A 149 -9.14 14.38 -2.45
C SER A 149 -10.15 15.50 -2.66
N VAL A 150 -9.93 16.31 -3.70
CA VAL A 150 -10.78 17.47 -4.01
C VAL A 150 -11.17 17.52 -5.49
N LEU A 151 -12.34 18.04 -5.75
CA LEU A 151 -12.81 18.42 -7.08
C LEU A 151 -12.93 19.95 -7.17
N ALA A 152 -12.49 20.53 -8.28
CA ALA A 152 -12.64 21.96 -8.55
C ALA A 152 -13.67 22.15 -9.66
N GLU A 153 -14.71 22.95 -9.40
CA GLU A 153 -15.76 23.23 -10.35
C GLU A 153 -15.25 24.00 -11.56
N GLY A 154 -15.50 23.44 -12.76
CA GLY A 154 -15.17 24.07 -14.02
C GLY A 154 -13.68 24.15 -14.38
N VAL A 155 -12.82 23.43 -13.66
CA VAL A 155 -11.37 23.37 -13.91
C VAL A 155 -10.97 21.91 -14.10
N HIS A 156 -10.32 21.63 -15.22
CA HIS A 156 -9.79 20.28 -15.44
C HIS A 156 -8.63 19.99 -14.45
N HIS A 157 -8.59 18.79 -13.90
CA HIS A 157 -7.65 18.45 -12.83
C HIS A 157 -6.16 18.62 -13.24
N TYR A 158 -5.80 18.39 -14.50
CA TYR A 158 -4.44 18.65 -14.99
C TYR A 158 -4.08 20.14 -15.01
N ASP A 159 -5.02 20.99 -15.40
CA ASP A 159 -4.80 22.44 -15.42
C ASP A 159 -4.64 22.96 -14.00
N LEU A 160 -5.49 22.51 -13.08
CA LEU A 160 -5.37 22.84 -11.67
C LEU A 160 -4.02 22.40 -11.10
N GLY A 161 -3.60 21.15 -11.38
CA GLY A 161 -2.31 20.65 -10.94
C GLY A 161 -1.14 21.43 -11.48
N THR A 162 -1.18 21.83 -12.76
CA THR A 162 -0.15 22.66 -13.40
C THR A 162 -0.06 24.05 -12.76
N LEU A 163 -1.19 24.68 -12.48
CA LEU A 163 -1.22 25.98 -11.80
C LEU A 163 -0.66 25.92 -10.39
N LEU A 164 -1.04 24.89 -9.62
CA LEU A 164 -0.55 24.66 -8.27
C LEU A 164 0.96 24.38 -8.26
N ASP A 165 1.48 23.62 -9.24
CA ASP A 165 2.90 23.34 -9.38
C ASP A 165 3.71 24.64 -9.63
N GLN A 166 3.21 25.56 -10.46
CA GLN A 166 3.82 26.87 -10.67
C GLN A 166 3.86 27.73 -9.39
N MET A 167 2.97 27.45 -8.44
CA MET A 167 2.94 28.09 -7.12
C MET A 167 3.77 27.34 -6.07
N GLY A 168 4.45 26.27 -6.45
CA GLY A 168 5.23 25.42 -5.55
C GLY A 168 4.39 24.46 -4.69
N ILE A 169 3.14 24.19 -5.07
CA ILE A 169 2.24 23.28 -4.36
C ILE A 169 2.16 21.96 -5.13
N ALA A 170 2.79 20.94 -4.61
CA ALA A 170 2.79 19.61 -5.20
C ALA A 170 1.48 18.87 -4.91
N VAL A 171 0.79 18.48 -5.98
CA VAL A 171 -0.43 17.67 -5.91
C VAL A 171 -0.36 16.51 -6.90
N ARG A 172 -1.18 15.50 -6.69
CA ARG A 172 -1.36 14.42 -7.64
C ARG A 172 -2.71 14.58 -8.35
N THR A 173 -2.73 14.43 -9.67
CA THR A 173 -3.92 14.55 -10.51
C THR A 173 -4.22 13.25 -11.25
N GLY A 174 -5.46 13.07 -11.68
CA GLY A 174 -5.91 11.92 -12.48
C GLY A 174 -6.77 10.92 -11.71
N HIS A 175 -6.82 9.70 -12.21
CA HIS A 175 -7.73 8.67 -11.68
C HIS A 175 -7.21 7.91 -10.46
N HIS A 176 -5.96 8.12 -10.05
CA HIS A 176 -5.34 7.55 -8.84
C HIS A 176 -5.48 6.01 -8.70
N CYS A 177 -5.43 5.26 -9.81
CA CYS A 177 -5.64 3.81 -9.89
C CYS A 177 -7.08 3.36 -9.53
N CYS A 178 -8.06 4.27 -9.49
CA CYS A 178 -9.46 4.01 -9.16
C CYS A 178 -10.43 4.63 -10.16
N GLN A 179 -10.14 4.53 -11.46
CA GLN A 179 -10.92 5.16 -12.53
C GLN A 179 -12.44 4.90 -12.44
N PRO A 180 -12.93 3.67 -12.13
CA PRO A 180 -14.37 3.47 -12.01
C PRO A 180 -15.02 4.34 -10.92
N LEU A 181 -14.32 4.52 -9.78
CA LEU A 181 -14.80 5.41 -8.72
C LEU A 181 -14.78 6.87 -9.17
N MET A 182 -13.71 7.31 -9.81
CA MET A 182 -13.60 8.69 -10.31
C MET A 182 -14.62 9.03 -11.39
N CYS A 183 -15.09 8.05 -12.17
CA CYS A 183 -16.13 8.23 -13.15
C CYS A 183 -17.55 8.23 -12.54
N ALA A 184 -17.71 7.74 -11.31
CA ALA A 184 -18.99 7.69 -10.60
C ALA A 184 -19.23 8.92 -9.70
N LEU A 185 -18.20 9.70 -9.45
CA LEU A 185 -18.21 10.96 -8.68
C LEU A 185 -18.42 12.16 -9.60
#